data_d0c194ce5dd9dea97d3ad28d43c9fc0f
#
_entry.id   d0c194ce5dd9dea97d3ad28d43c9fc0f
#
_cell.length_a   1.000
_cell.length_b   1.000
_cell.length_c   1.000
_cell.angle_alpha   90.00
_cell.angle_beta   90.00
_cell.angle_gamma   90.00
#
_symmetry.space_group_name_H-M   'P 1'
#
loop_
_entity.id
_entity.type
_entity.pdbx_description
1 polymer ?
#
loop_
_entity_poly.entity_id
_entity_poly.type
_entity_poly.pdbx_seq_one_letter_code
_entity_poly.pdbx_strand_id
1 'polypeptide(L)'
;GSAGDIVWTNERFQDLFTENGEGCGDNIAAYIYPKTLRQILSENGTSVSYGDREFTAYGLRTESGSVLYFVDDTYYKQIQRDYREKRTVIAVISFDNREELTRDASGSEDSRITSEVESVLRSWAIDTMEGFLRRMTNGRYMLITDDQHIEEAKTKRFAVLDSVRAVKGENNMSATISIGIGRAGVTATESELHAR
;
A
#
# COMPACT_ATOMS: atom_id res chain seq x y z
N GLY A 1 -14.59 41.50 2.56
CA GLY A 1 -14.17 40.30 1.83
C GLY A 1 -14.90 39.08 2.33
N SER A 2 -15.10 38.08 1.49
CA SER A 2 -15.65 36.79 1.89
C SER A 2 -14.63 36.02 2.76
N ALA A 3 -15.10 35.12 3.59
CA ALA A 3 -14.20 34.32 4.44
C ALA A 3 -13.25 33.49 3.56
N GLY A 4 -11.96 33.80 3.64
CA GLY A 4 -10.89 33.06 2.87
C GLY A 4 -10.32 33.81 1.68
N ASP A 5 -10.72 35.08 1.45
CA ASP A 5 -10.08 35.87 0.40
C ASP A 5 -8.63 36.21 0.78
N ILE A 6 -7.72 36.02 -0.14
CA ILE A 6 -6.28 36.25 0.02
C ILE A 6 -6.02 37.74 -0.19
N VAL A 7 -5.53 38.42 0.83
CA VAL A 7 -5.21 39.87 0.77
C VAL A 7 -3.72 40.12 0.49
N TRP A 8 -2.88 39.15 0.75
CA TRP A 8 -1.42 39.24 0.53
C TRP A 8 -0.78 37.87 0.44
N THR A 9 0.22 37.75 -0.42
CA THR A 9 1.08 36.56 -0.57
C THR A 9 2.54 36.98 -0.72
N ASN A 10 3.46 36.11 -0.34
CA ASN A 10 4.87 36.30 -0.67
C ASN A 10 5.20 35.72 -2.06
N GLU A 11 6.35 36.11 -2.63
CA GLU A 11 6.81 35.64 -3.94
C GLU A 11 6.84 34.11 -4.03
N ARG A 12 7.31 33.43 -2.98
CA ARG A 12 7.39 31.97 -2.96
C ARG A 12 6.02 31.27 -3.05
N PHE A 13 4.99 31.87 -2.47
CA PHE A 13 3.63 31.35 -2.65
C PHE A 13 3.18 31.54 -4.11
N GLN A 14 3.47 32.70 -4.68
CA GLN A 14 3.14 32.99 -6.08
C GLN A 14 3.84 32.00 -7.01
N ASP A 15 5.13 31.76 -6.85
CA ASP A 15 5.90 30.82 -7.68
C ASP A 15 5.38 29.37 -7.59
N LEU A 16 4.88 28.97 -6.43
CA LEU A 16 4.48 27.59 -6.19
C LEU A 16 3.01 27.30 -6.49
N PHE A 17 2.14 28.29 -6.35
CA PHE A 17 0.69 28.09 -6.39
C PHE A 17 -0.01 28.86 -7.50
N THR A 18 0.66 29.81 -8.18
CA THR A 18 0.02 30.62 -9.21
C THR A 18 0.79 30.57 -10.53
N GLU A 19 0.09 30.29 -11.63
CA GLU A 19 0.72 30.27 -12.96
C GLU A 19 1.08 31.67 -13.48
N ASN A 20 0.42 32.72 -12.97
CA ASN A 20 0.54 34.11 -13.43
C ASN A 20 1.03 35.12 -12.38
N GLY A 21 1.49 34.65 -11.22
CA GLY A 21 2.04 35.52 -10.18
C GLY A 21 1.04 36.38 -9.38
N GLU A 22 -0.26 36.18 -9.55
CA GLU A 22 -1.32 36.93 -8.88
C GLU A 22 -2.19 36.00 -8.03
N GLY A 23 -1.81 35.78 -6.77
CA GLY A 23 -2.67 35.05 -5.81
C GLY A 23 -3.53 35.96 -4.93
N CYS A 24 -3.33 37.31 -5.02
CA CYS A 24 -4.12 38.26 -4.27
C CYS A 24 -5.51 38.45 -4.91
N GLY A 25 -6.55 38.34 -4.10
CA GLY A 25 -7.94 38.40 -4.53
C GLY A 25 -8.61 37.06 -4.75
N ASP A 26 -7.83 35.98 -4.86
CA ASP A 26 -8.34 34.61 -4.93
C ASP A 26 -8.86 34.15 -3.56
N ASN A 27 -9.66 33.08 -3.58
CA ASN A 27 -10.06 32.42 -2.34
C ASN A 27 -9.11 31.27 -2.03
N ILE A 28 -8.61 31.21 -0.81
CA ILE A 28 -7.67 30.18 -0.33
C ILE A 28 -8.18 28.74 -0.56
N ALA A 29 -9.49 28.55 -0.64
CA ALA A 29 -10.09 27.24 -0.87
C ALA A 29 -9.60 26.57 -2.17
N ALA A 30 -9.24 27.36 -3.20
CA ALA A 30 -8.71 26.84 -4.45
C ALA A 30 -7.35 26.14 -4.27
N TYR A 31 -6.57 26.52 -3.29
CA TYR A 31 -5.20 26.05 -3.05
C TYR A 31 -5.11 24.95 -1.98
N ILE A 32 -6.16 24.77 -1.18
CA ILE A 32 -6.15 23.82 -0.07
C ILE A 32 -7.14 22.67 -0.23
N TYR A 33 -7.93 22.63 -1.31
CA TYR A 33 -8.91 21.56 -1.56
C TYR A 33 -8.26 20.18 -1.52
N PRO A 34 -8.87 19.15 -0.89
CA PRO A 34 -10.22 19.11 -0.28
C PRO A 34 -10.28 19.59 1.18
N LYS A 35 -9.21 20.18 1.70
CA LYS A 35 -9.18 20.72 3.06
C LYS A 35 -9.93 22.05 3.14
N THR A 36 -10.30 22.44 4.35
CA THR A 36 -10.97 23.71 4.62
C THR A 36 -10.09 24.63 5.46
N LEU A 37 -10.28 25.94 5.31
CA LEU A 37 -9.58 26.94 6.14
C LEU A 37 -9.77 26.66 7.64
N ARG A 38 -10.96 26.23 8.04
CA ARG A 38 -11.26 25.88 9.43
C ARG A 38 -10.38 24.73 9.94
N GLN A 39 -10.17 23.70 9.14
CA GLN A 39 -9.29 22.57 9.50
C GLN A 39 -7.85 23.05 9.70
N ILE A 40 -7.31 23.84 8.76
CA ILE A 40 -5.94 24.36 8.87
C ILE A 40 -5.76 25.25 10.11
N LEU A 41 -6.79 26.02 10.48
CA LEU A 41 -6.76 26.89 11.65
C LEU A 41 -6.98 26.15 12.99
N SER A 42 -7.48 24.90 12.96
CA SER A 42 -7.76 24.10 14.16
C SER A 42 -6.73 23.00 14.43
N GLU A 43 -5.96 22.59 13.40
CA GLU A 43 -4.98 21.51 13.47
C GLU A 43 -3.55 22.06 13.53
N ASN A 44 -2.68 21.37 14.21
CA ASN A 44 -1.25 21.71 14.23
C ASN A 44 -0.53 21.04 13.04
N GLY A 45 -0.77 21.58 11.85
CA GLY A 45 -0.24 21.08 10.59
C GLY A 45 -1.24 20.17 9.84
N THR A 46 -1.73 20.64 8.71
CA THR A 46 -2.67 19.93 7.83
C THR A 46 -1.99 19.61 6.51
N SER A 47 -2.02 18.35 6.07
CA SER A 47 -1.45 17.97 4.78
C SER A 47 -2.34 18.46 3.63
N VAL A 48 -1.72 19.16 2.68
CA VAL A 48 -2.35 19.73 1.49
C VAL A 48 -1.53 19.33 0.27
N SER A 49 -2.22 18.90 -0.80
CA SER A 49 -1.58 18.60 -2.09
C SER A 49 -2.00 19.65 -3.11
N TYR A 50 -1.06 20.17 -3.89
CA TYR A 50 -1.31 21.09 -4.99
C TYR A 50 -0.42 20.76 -6.18
N GLY A 51 -1.02 20.44 -7.32
CA GLY A 51 -0.29 19.90 -8.45
C GLY A 51 0.42 18.58 -8.07
N ASP A 52 1.70 18.52 -8.35
CA ASP A 52 2.61 17.40 -8.05
C ASP A 52 3.33 17.56 -6.69
N ARG A 53 2.98 18.59 -5.90
CA ARG A 53 3.64 18.93 -4.64
C ARG A 53 2.77 18.64 -3.42
N GLU A 54 3.46 18.34 -2.35
CA GLU A 54 2.88 18.04 -1.04
C GLU A 54 3.36 19.09 -0.03
N PHE A 55 2.41 19.68 0.69
CA PHE A 55 2.69 20.69 1.70
C PHE A 55 2.12 20.29 3.06
N THR A 56 2.71 20.83 4.12
CA THR A 56 2.05 20.93 5.41
C THR A 56 1.68 22.38 5.64
N ALA A 57 0.37 22.64 5.72
CA ALA A 57 -0.20 23.96 5.95
C ALA A 57 -0.46 24.18 7.43
N TYR A 58 -0.10 25.35 7.92
CA TYR A 58 -0.33 25.82 9.28
C TYR A 58 -1.11 27.13 9.24
N GLY A 59 -2.00 27.35 10.19
CA GLY A 59 -2.82 28.54 10.27
C GLY A 59 -2.77 29.19 11.64
N LEU A 60 -2.64 30.50 11.64
CA LEU A 60 -2.71 31.35 12.86
C LEU A 60 -3.83 32.36 12.70
N ARG A 61 -4.66 32.49 13.73
CA ARG A 61 -5.66 33.55 13.80
C ARG A 61 -5.03 34.81 14.38
N THR A 62 -5.35 35.96 13.78
CA THR A 62 -4.95 37.27 14.23
C THR A 62 -6.21 38.15 14.45
N GLU A 63 -6.07 39.31 15.06
CA GLU A 63 -7.19 40.26 15.26
C GLU A 63 -7.80 40.73 13.93
N SER A 64 -6.98 40.84 12.87
CA SER A 64 -7.39 41.35 11.55
C SER A 64 -7.67 40.26 10.51
N GLY A 65 -7.47 38.96 10.85
CA GLY A 65 -7.66 37.89 9.89
C GLY A 65 -6.96 36.61 10.26
N SER A 66 -6.39 35.94 9.28
CA SER A 66 -5.62 34.70 9.49
C SER A 66 -4.36 34.72 8.63
N VAL A 67 -3.28 34.16 9.16
CA VAL A 67 -2.04 33.94 8.43
C VAL A 67 -1.88 32.44 8.20
N LEU A 68 -1.66 32.04 6.96
CA LEU A 68 -1.33 30.68 6.60
C LEU A 68 0.11 30.63 6.11
N TYR A 69 0.81 29.54 6.47
CA TYR A 69 2.10 29.25 5.88
C TYR A 69 2.17 27.78 5.48
N PHE A 70 2.86 27.52 4.38
CA PHE A 70 2.99 26.23 3.76
C PHE A 70 4.45 25.80 3.77
N VAL A 71 4.70 24.63 4.31
CA VAL A 71 6.01 23.98 4.27
C VAL A 71 5.99 22.96 3.12
N ASP A 72 6.88 23.11 2.16
CA ASP A 72 7.03 22.14 1.06
C ASP A 72 7.70 20.86 1.60
N ASP A 73 6.90 19.83 1.78
CA ASP A 73 7.32 18.52 2.28
C ASP A 73 7.42 17.47 1.16
N THR A 74 7.32 17.88 -0.10
CA THR A 74 7.23 16.98 -1.26
C THR A 74 8.30 15.90 -1.22
N TYR A 75 9.55 16.28 -1.08
CA TYR A 75 10.68 15.36 -1.04
C TYR A 75 10.62 14.40 0.16
N TYR A 76 10.31 14.92 1.34
CA TYR A 76 10.24 14.12 2.56
C TYR A 76 9.09 13.10 2.50
N LYS A 77 7.92 13.52 2.03
CA LYS A 77 6.74 12.63 1.88
C LYS A 77 6.95 11.59 0.78
N GLN A 78 7.67 11.93 -0.29
CA GLN A 78 8.07 10.96 -1.32
C GLN A 78 8.99 9.89 -0.74
N ILE A 79 10.05 10.29 -0.04
CA ILE A 79 10.94 9.32 0.63
C ILE A 79 10.19 8.42 1.61
N GLN A 80 9.25 8.97 2.38
CA GLN A 80 8.46 8.17 3.31
C GLN A 80 7.55 7.16 2.58
N ARG A 81 6.98 7.54 1.43
CA ARG A 81 6.19 6.62 0.58
C ARG A 81 7.08 5.52 0.02
N ASP A 82 8.18 5.88 -0.63
CA ASP A 82 9.14 4.94 -1.19
C ASP A 82 9.65 3.95 -0.13
N TYR A 83 9.94 4.44 1.07
CA TYR A 83 10.37 3.59 2.18
C TYR A 83 9.28 2.60 2.62
N ARG A 84 8.02 3.03 2.64
CA ARG A 84 6.90 2.14 2.98
C ARG A 84 6.63 1.12 1.88
N GLU A 85 6.62 1.57 0.63
CA GLU A 85 6.33 0.73 -0.53
C GLU A 85 7.39 -0.36 -0.72
N LYS A 86 8.67 -0.02 -0.54
CA LYS A 86 9.80 -0.95 -0.65
C LYS A 86 10.08 -1.75 0.62
N ARG A 87 9.26 -1.59 1.65
CA ARG A 87 9.43 -2.34 2.88
C ARG A 87 9.23 -3.82 2.63
N THR A 88 10.21 -4.63 3.03
CA THR A 88 10.12 -6.09 2.92
C THR A 88 8.97 -6.64 3.75
N VAL A 89 8.17 -7.47 3.12
CA VAL A 89 7.05 -8.19 3.71
C VAL A 89 7.27 -9.68 3.56
N ILE A 90 6.96 -10.43 4.61
CA ILE A 90 6.96 -11.88 4.57
C ILE A 90 5.51 -12.38 4.61
N ALA A 91 5.14 -13.20 3.63
CA ALA A 91 3.89 -13.92 3.63
C ALA A 91 4.15 -15.43 3.80
N VAL A 92 3.37 -16.06 4.68
CA VAL A 92 3.35 -17.51 4.84
C VAL A 92 2.10 -18.03 4.13
N ILE A 93 2.30 -18.94 3.19
CA ILE A 93 1.24 -19.57 2.41
C ILE A 93 1.11 -21.00 2.89
N SER A 94 -0.09 -21.42 3.26
CA SER A 94 -0.40 -22.78 3.69
C SER A 94 -1.28 -23.45 2.65
N PHE A 95 -0.94 -24.67 2.23
CA PHE A 95 -1.79 -25.53 1.42
C PHE A 95 -2.72 -26.28 2.38
N ASP A 96 -3.96 -25.78 2.53
CA ASP A 96 -4.83 -26.13 3.64
C ASP A 96 -5.36 -27.55 3.57
N ASN A 97 -5.84 -28.00 2.41
CA ASN A 97 -6.50 -29.29 2.22
C ASN A 97 -5.63 -30.34 1.52
N ARG A 98 -4.31 -30.21 1.60
CA ARG A 98 -3.37 -31.13 0.94
C ARG A 98 -3.63 -32.59 1.31
N GLU A 99 -3.75 -32.87 2.61
CA GLU A 99 -3.95 -34.25 3.12
C GLU A 99 -5.28 -34.85 2.65
N GLU A 100 -6.33 -34.04 2.54
CA GLU A 100 -7.63 -34.49 2.03
C GLU A 100 -7.59 -34.81 0.53
N LEU A 101 -6.89 -33.97 -0.25
CA LEU A 101 -6.74 -34.15 -1.68
C LEU A 101 -5.90 -35.38 -2.04
N THR A 102 -4.95 -35.76 -1.16
CA THR A 102 -3.99 -36.82 -1.43
C THR A 102 -4.24 -38.09 -0.65
N ARG A 103 -5.30 -38.14 0.21
CA ARG A 103 -5.58 -39.27 1.10
C ARG A 103 -5.71 -40.61 0.40
N ASP A 104 -6.43 -40.62 -0.73
CA ASP A 104 -6.68 -41.82 -1.52
C ASP A 104 -5.86 -41.84 -2.83
N ALA A 105 -5.00 -40.84 -3.01
CA ALA A 105 -4.22 -40.67 -4.22
C ALA A 105 -3.00 -41.63 -4.23
N SER A 106 -2.63 -42.10 -5.41
CA SER A 106 -1.34 -42.76 -5.59
C SER A 106 -0.20 -41.78 -5.32
N GLY A 107 0.98 -42.25 -4.93
CA GLY A 107 2.13 -41.36 -4.71
C GLY A 107 2.50 -40.49 -5.92
N SER A 108 2.14 -40.89 -7.12
CA SER A 108 2.30 -40.09 -8.34
C SER A 108 1.33 -38.95 -8.42
N GLU A 109 0.09 -39.13 -7.97
CA GLU A 109 -0.95 -38.12 -7.95
C GLU A 109 -0.69 -37.05 -6.88
N ASP A 110 -0.27 -37.43 -5.66
CA ASP A 110 0.17 -36.46 -4.63
C ASP A 110 1.29 -35.55 -5.17
N SER A 111 2.27 -36.17 -5.84
CA SER A 111 3.38 -35.43 -6.45
C SER A 111 2.90 -34.48 -7.54
N ARG A 112 1.93 -34.89 -8.38
CA ARG A 112 1.34 -34.07 -9.44
C ARG A 112 0.65 -32.85 -8.85
N ILE A 113 -0.30 -33.04 -7.93
CA ILE A 113 -1.08 -31.98 -7.30
C ILE A 113 -0.16 -30.98 -6.59
N THR A 114 0.78 -31.49 -5.80
CA THR A 114 1.75 -30.64 -5.08
C THR A 114 2.60 -29.82 -6.06
N SER A 115 3.06 -30.43 -7.17
CA SER A 115 3.85 -29.72 -8.18
C SER A 115 3.05 -28.68 -8.95
N GLU A 116 1.79 -28.94 -9.26
CA GLU A 116 0.90 -27.98 -9.93
C GLU A 116 0.63 -26.76 -9.02
N VAL A 117 0.30 -26.98 -7.74
CA VAL A 117 0.12 -25.89 -6.77
C VAL A 117 1.42 -25.09 -6.62
N GLU A 118 2.56 -25.76 -6.49
CA GLU A 118 3.85 -25.08 -6.38
C GLU A 118 4.18 -24.28 -7.65
N SER A 119 3.86 -24.79 -8.83
CA SER A 119 4.06 -24.07 -10.09
C SER A 119 3.23 -22.80 -10.16
N VAL A 120 1.95 -22.85 -9.77
CA VAL A 120 1.06 -21.68 -9.71
C VAL A 120 1.60 -20.64 -8.73
N LEU A 121 2.01 -21.07 -7.52
CA LEU A 121 2.58 -20.18 -6.51
C LEU A 121 3.90 -19.56 -6.96
N ARG A 122 4.74 -20.32 -7.65
CA ARG A 122 6.04 -19.84 -8.16
C ARG A 122 5.86 -18.79 -9.27
N SER A 123 4.98 -19.04 -10.24
CA SER A 123 4.68 -18.08 -11.28
C SER A 123 4.09 -16.78 -10.67
N TRP A 124 3.14 -16.90 -9.74
CA TRP A 124 2.61 -15.74 -9.06
C TRP A 124 3.67 -14.96 -8.27
N ALA A 125 4.54 -15.66 -7.54
CA ALA A 125 5.61 -15.04 -6.77
C ALA A 125 6.61 -14.28 -7.65
N ILE A 126 6.94 -14.80 -8.82
CA ILE A 126 7.92 -14.20 -9.76
C ILE A 126 7.24 -13.09 -10.59
N ASP A 127 6.12 -13.43 -11.24
CA ASP A 127 5.54 -12.61 -12.30
C ASP A 127 4.64 -11.47 -11.75
N THR A 128 4.08 -11.66 -10.55
CA THR A 128 3.14 -10.70 -9.96
C THR A 128 3.67 -10.03 -8.71
N MET A 129 4.37 -10.78 -7.87
CA MET A 129 4.85 -10.28 -6.58
C MET A 129 6.30 -9.79 -6.62
N GLU A 130 6.99 -9.95 -7.76
CA GLU A 130 8.43 -9.68 -7.91
C GLU A 130 9.25 -10.18 -6.71
N GLY A 131 8.81 -11.31 -6.15
CA GLY A 131 9.26 -11.84 -4.88
C GLY A 131 9.99 -13.18 -4.99
N PHE A 132 10.46 -13.64 -3.86
CA PHE A 132 11.14 -14.92 -3.70
C PHE A 132 10.27 -15.90 -2.93
N LEU A 133 9.95 -17.05 -3.56
CA LEU A 133 9.18 -18.14 -2.94
C LEU A 133 10.11 -19.24 -2.45
N ARG A 134 10.02 -19.60 -1.17
CA ARG A 134 10.71 -20.72 -0.55
C ARG A 134 9.71 -21.74 -0.04
N ARG A 135 9.88 -23.01 -0.46
CA ARG A 135 9.15 -24.15 0.13
C ARG A 135 9.66 -24.40 1.56
N MET A 136 8.74 -24.52 2.49
CA MET A 136 8.95 -24.94 3.87
C MET A 136 8.49 -26.40 4.05
N THR A 137 8.40 -26.85 5.29
CA THR A 137 7.86 -28.17 5.64
C THR A 137 6.33 -28.17 5.66
N ASN A 138 5.71 -29.34 5.54
CA ASN A 138 4.26 -29.55 5.74
C ASN A 138 3.34 -28.70 4.84
N GLY A 139 3.66 -28.61 3.53
CA GLY A 139 2.81 -27.89 2.57
C GLY A 139 2.75 -26.38 2.80
N ARG A 140 3.75 -25.81 3.48
CA ARG A 140 3.89 -24.36 3.68
C ARG A 140 4.95 -23.79 2.75
N TYR A 141 4.72 -22.54 2.36
CA TYR A 141 5.64 -21.76 1.56
C TYR A 141 5.82 -20.38 2.22
N MET A 142 7.01 -19.83 2.08
CA MET A 142 7.32 -18.47 2.50
C MET A 142 7.57 -17.63 1.25
N LEU A 143 6.83 -16.55 1.11
CA LEU A 143 7.05 -15.53 0.10
C LEU A 143 7.69 -14.31 0.74
N ILE A 144 8.77 -13.83 0.15
CA ILE A 144 9.41 -12.56 0.49
C ILE A 144 9.17 -11.61 -0.68
N THR A 145 8.56 -10.47 -0.41
CA THR A 145 8.24 -9.42 -1.38
C THR A 145 8.26 -8.06 -0.69
N ASP A 146 7.74 -7.03 -1.30
CA ASP A 146 7.55 -5.71 -0.70
C ASP A 146 6.08 -5.37 -0.44
N ASP A 147 5.85 -4.28 0.29
CA ASP A 147 4.50 -3.87 0.68
C ASP A 147 3.67 -3.37 -0.50
N GLN A 148 4.29 -2.79 -1.52
CA GLN A 148 3.61 -2.35 -2.74
C GLN A 148 2.91 -3.52 -3.43
N HIS A 149 3.62 -4.61 -3.69
CA HIS A 149 3.06 -5.79 -4.36
C HIS A 149 1.98 -6.48 -3.52
N ILE A 150 2.08 -6.44 -2.19
CA ILE A 150 1.01 -6.92 -1.31
C ILE A 150 -0.26 -6.07 -1.45
N GLU A 151 -0.15 -4.74 -1.50
CA GLU A 151 -1.33 -3.87 -1.69
C GLU A 151 -1.95 -4.05 -3.08
N GLU A 152 -1.14 -4.24 -4.12
CA GLU A 152 -1.65 -4.57 -5.45
C GLU A 152 -2.37 -5.92 -5.47
N ALA A 153 -1.80 -6.95 -4.82
CA ALA A 153 -2.44 -8.26 -4.70
C ALA A 153 -3.78 -8.18 -3.96
N LYS A 154 -3.88 -7.37 -2.90
CA LYS A 154 -5.14 -7.10 -2.20
C LYS A 154 -6.19 -6.48 -3.11
N THR A 155 -5.82 -5.46 -3.87
CA THR A 155 -6.71 -4.80 -4.83
C THR A 155 -7.26 -5.80 -5.84
N LYS A 156 -6.44 -6.74 -6.28
CA LYS A 156 -6.81 -7.87 -7.16
C LYS A 156 -7.39 -9.07 -6.39
N ARG A 157 -7.73 -8.89 -5.10
CA ARG A 157 -8.31 -9.92 -4.21
C ARG A 157 -7.52 -11.22 -4.17
N PHE A 158 -6.18 -11.12 -4.26
CA PHE A 158 -5.30 -12.29 -4.32
C PHE A 158 -5.76 -13.32 -5.37
N ALA A 159 -5.77 -12.94 -6.64
CA ALA A 159 -6.22 -13.79 -7.75
C ALA A 159 -5.54 -15.19 -7.78
N VAL A 160 -4.37 -15.34 -7.15
CA VAL A 160 -3.70 -16.64 -6.98
C VAL A 160 -4.57 -17.67 -6.24
N LEU A 161 -5.48 -17.24 -5.36
CA LEU A 161 -6.42 -18.14 -4.69
C LEU A 161 -7.31 -18.87 -5.69
N ASP A 162 -7.79 -18.17 -6.70
CA ASP A 162 -8.64 -18.76 -7.75
C ASP A 162 -7.81 -19.64 -8.70
N SER A 163 -6.57 -19.23 -9.00
CA SER A 163 -5.63 -20.03 -9.80
C SER A 163 -5.31 -21.37 -9.13
N VAL A 164 -5.11 -21.36 -7.81
CA VAL A 164 -4.89 -22.61 -7.04
C VAL A 164 -6.16 -23.45 -6.99
N ARG A 165 -7.35 -22.86 -6.86
CA ARG A 165 -8.63 -23.60 -6.90
C ARG A 165 -8.89 -24.30 -8.21
N ALA A 166 -8.25 -23.89 -9.30
CA ALA A 166 -8.33 -24.59 -10.59
C ALA A 166 -7.59 -25.93 -10.58
N VAL A 167 -6.62 -26.13 -9.67
CA VAL A 167 -5.95 -27.42 -9.46
C VAL A 167 -6.88 -28.36 -8.72
N LYS A 168 -7.14 -29.53 -9.30
CA LYS A 168 -8.08 -30.50 -8.75
C LYS A 168 -7.44 -31.87 -8.56
N GLY A 169 -7.84 -32.57 -7.50
CA GLY A 169 -7.57 -33.98 -7.30
C GLY A 169 -8.50 -34.88 -8.12
N GLU A 170 -8.21 -36.18 -8.13
CA GLU A 170 -9.05 -37.20 -8.81
C GLU A 170 -10.50 -37.21 -8.30
N ASN A 171 -10.72 -36.88 -7.05
CA ASN A 171 -12.04 -36.74 -6.44
C ASN A 171 -12.77 -35.42 -6.84
N ASN A 172 -12.25 -34.67 -7.81
CA ASN A 172 -12.73 -33.36 -8.27
C ASN A 172 -12.75 -32.26 -7.19
N MET A 173 -12.11 -32.48 -6.04
CA MET A 173 -11.92 -31.48 -5.00
C MET A 173 -10.86 -30.47 -5.43
N SER A 174 -11.12 -29.17 -5.23
CA SER A 174 -10.19 -28.09 -5.55
C SER A 174 -9.14 -27.91 -4.46
N ALA A 175 -7.93 -27.57 -4.85
CA ALA A 175 -6.89 -27.16 -3.92
C ALA A 175 -7.25 -25.81 -3.26
N THR A 176 -6.94 -25.66 -1.98
CA THR A 176 -7.16 -24.42 -1.22
C THR A 176 -5.90 -24.00 -0.48
N ILE A 177 -5.67 -22.69 -0.44
CA ILE A 177 -4.54 -22.10 0.29
C ILE A 177 -5.03 -20.96 1.18
N SER A 178 -4.31 -20.74 2.27
CA SER A 178 -4.39 -19.56 3.13
C SER A 178 -3.10 -18.76 3.07
N ILE A 179 -3.20 -17.43 3.14
CA ILE A 179 -2.06 -16.52 3.09
C ILE A 179 -2.07 -15.64 4.34
N GLY A 180 -1.07 -15.81 5.19
CA GLY A 180 -0.79 -14.94 6.33
C GLY A 180 0.30 -13.91 5.98
N ILE A 181 0.09 -12.64 6.30
CA ILE A 181 1.00 -11.54 5.92
C ILE A 181 1.54 -10.86 7.17
N GLY A 182 2.86 -10.87 7.33
CA GLY A 182 3.57 -10.18 8.42
C GLY A 182 4.21 -8.88 7.95
N ARG A 183 3.76 -7.75 8.53
CA ARG A 183 4.23 -6.39 8.17
C ARG A 183 4.95 -5.65 9.28
N ALA A 184 4.80 -6.05 10.52
CA ALA A 184 5.18 -5.25 11.68
C ALA A 184 6.62 -5.49 12.17
N GLY A 185 7.36 -6.42 11.58
CA GLY A 185 8.70 -6.77 12.04
C GLY A 185 9.76 -5.79 11.58
N VAL A 186 10.71 -5.48 12.46
CA VAL A 186 11.94 -4.75 12.12
C VAL A 186 12.90 -5.68 11.38
N THR A 187 12.79 -6.99 11.64
CA THR A 187 13.59 -8.04 11.00
C THR A 187 12.69 -9.01 10.22
N ALA A 188 13.31 -9.76 9.29
CA ALA A 188 12.61 -10.81 8.54
C ALA A 188 11.97 -11.85 9.47
N THR A 189 12.64 -12.20 10.57
CA THR A 189 12.16 -13.16 11.58
C THR A 189 10.90 -12.66 12.30
N GLU A 190 10.85 -11.38 12.65
CA GLU A 190 9.66 -10.78 13.27
C GLU A 190 8.49 -10.72 12.28
N SER A 191 8.75 -10.36 11.02
CA SER A 191 7.70 -10.35 9.99
C SER A 191 7.14 -11.76 9.72
N GLU A 192 7.98 -12.79 9.75
CA GLU A 192 7.54 -14.19 9.67
C GLU A 192 6.67 -14.60 10.88
N LEU A 193 7.04 -14.16 12.09
CA LEU A 193 6.26 -14.45 13.30
C LEU A 193 4.86 -13.84 13.23
N HIS A 194 4.74 -12.62 12.72
CA HIS A 194 3.45 -11.94 12.52
C HIS A 194 2.59 -12.53 11.39
N ALA A 195 3.20 -13.32 10.49
CA ALA A 195 2.50 -13.97 9.38
C ALA A 195 1.93 -15.37 9.71
N ARG A 196 2.31 -15.94 10.87
CA ARG A 196 1.85 -17.26 11.33
C ARG A 196 0.54 -17.18 12.11
#